data_1157e72bd9a11a1e895fed92c81dd0b7
#
_entry.id   1157e72bd9a11a1e895fed92c81dd0b7
#
_cell.length_a   1.000
_cell.length_b   1.000
_cell.length_c   1.000
_cell.angle_alpha   90.00
_cell.angle_beta   90.00
_cell.angle_gamma   90.00
#
_symmetry.space_group_name_H-M   'P 1'
#
loop_
_entity.id
_entity.type
_entity.pdbx_description
1 polymer ?
#
loop_
_entity_poly.entity_id
_entity_poly.type
_entity_poly.pdbx_seq_one_letter_code
_entity_poly.pdbx_strand_id
1 'polypeptide(L)'
;MEIAVYYDEKLESIGMEFLKREEVRKVLEEVPYTRLDYSSVDKWLSSHGRGDVVIFLQDVLPYTAFNASYLELFGTGNILGDFLNRGGTVVWLGDVPFFYRLRCVQGADKNLVKDRFEVGLKSVYPKEFYLDKFNITEVEGYGLCFRDIIFNLHLDDSYSPRHISMFTKYLGFFDLSKVCYLDREVSAEATFTGKLLGYNPGRTLRPVKLTHEYEPLSVTRLVTPSCSGTYAGSWVRRVGKGYFVRLLDFPPNSEEIRDAVGIGGKIAAVIGQSAREVHP
;
A
#
# COMPACT_ATOMS: atom_id res chain seq x y z
N MET A 1 14.98 -5.71 15.87
CA MET A 1 14.16 -5.97 14.66
C MET A 1 12.89 -6.60 15.13
N GLU A 2 11.81 -5.90 14.99
CA GLU A 2 10.46 -6.39 15.23
C GLU A 2 9.71 -6.45 13.90
N ILE A 3 8.88 -7.48 13.71
CA ILE A 3 8.02 -7.62 12.53
C ILE A 3 6.58 -7.57 13.02
N ALA A 4 5.81 -6.65 12.44
CA ALA A 4 4.38 -6.53 12.69
C ALA A 4 3.58 -6.72 11.40
N VAL A 5 2.35 -7.20 11.53
CA VAL A 5 1.39 -7.31 10.43
C VAL A 5 0.20 -6.42 10.71
N TYR A 6 -0.16 -5.58 9.73
CA TYR A 6 -1.38 -4.80 9.80
C TYR A 6 -2.53 -5.59 9.19
N TYR A 7 -3.53 -5.86 10.00
CA TYR A 7 -4.79 -6.49 9.58
C TYR A 7 -5.88 -6.23 10.63
N ASP A 8 -6.99 -5.63 10.22
CA ASP A 8 -8.12 -5.33 11.09
C ASP A 8 -9.37 -6.09 10.63
N GLU A 9 -9.78 -7.10 11.42
CA GLU A 9 -10.93 -7.96 11.11
C GLU A 9 -12.25 -7.17 11.01
N LYS A 10 -12.40 -6.10 11.80
CA LYS A 10 -13.59 -5.25 11.78
C LYS A 10 -13.75 -4.47 10.48
N LEU A 11 -12.65 -4.28 9.76
CA LEU A 11 -12.57 -3.46 8.56
C LEU A 11 -12.41 -4.27 7.27
N GLU A 12 -12.48 -5.60 7.33
CA GLU A 12 -12.31 -6.49 6.17
C GLU A 12 -13.23 -6.14 5.00
N SER A 13 -14.49 -5.83 5.27
CA SER A 13 -15.49 -5.54 4.22
C SER A 13 -15.19 -4.27 3.42
N ILE A 14 -14.38 -3.37 3.97
CA ILE A 14 -14.01 -2.08 3.37
C ILE A 14 -12.51 -1.88 3.21
N GLY A 15 -11.70 -2.67 3.92
CA GLY A 15 -10.24 -2.54 3.98
C GLY A 15 -9.46 -3.44 3.02
N MET A 16 -10.13 -4.17 2.10
CA MET A 16 -9.48 -5.11 1.19
C MET A 16 -9.94 -4.92 -0.24
N GLU A 17 -9.02 -4.97 -1.20
CA GLU A 17 -9.30 -4.88 -2.63
C GLU A 17 -8.87 -6.16 -3.37
N PHE A 18 -7.58 -6.49 -3.41
CA PHE A 18 -7.04 -7.70 -4.03
C PHE A 18 -6.89 -8.84 -3.03
N LEU A 19 -6.53 -8.51 -1.80
CA LEU A 19 -6.38 -9.51 -0.76
C LEU A 19 -7.75 -10.01 -0.30
N LYS A 20 -7.95 -11.32 -0.28
CA LYS A 20 -9.19 -11.95 0.18
C LYS A 20 -9.07 -12.33 1.63
N ARG A 21 -10.07 -11.99 2.44
CA ARG A 21 -10.07 -12.25 3.89
C ARG A 21 -9.80 -13.71 4.25
N GLU A 22 -10.41 -14.65 3.51
CA GLU A 22 -10.25 -16.07 3.78
C GLU A 22 -8.81 -16.53 3.61
N GLU A 23 -8.12 -15.98 2.60
CA GLU A 23 -6.72 -16.31 2.31
C GLU A 23 -5.77 -15.66 3.32
N VAL A 24 -6.04 -14.42 3.71
CA VAL A 24 -5.22 -13.70 4.70
C VAL A 24 -5.37 -14.33 6.10
N ARG A 25 -6.57 -14.69 6.52
CA ARG A 25 -6.81 -15.32 7.83
C ARG A 25 -6.05 -16.63 8.01
N LYS A 26 -5.98 -17.47 6.96
CA LYS A 26 -5.17 -18.70 7.00
C LYS A 26 -3.69 -18.40 7.30
N VAL A 27 -3.15 -17.35 6.71
CA VAL A 27 -1.76 -16.95 6.93
C VAL A 27 -1.55 -16.37 8.33
N LEU A 28 -2.50 -15.56 8.82
CA LEU A 28 -2.42 -14.94 10.13
C LEU A 28 -2.39 -15.96 11.30
N GLU A 29 -2.99 -17.13 11.11
CA GLU A 29 -2.95 -18.22 12.10
C GLU A 29 -1.54 -18.85 12.25
N GLU A 30 -0.71 -18.72 11.22
CA GLU A 30 0.60 -19.35 11.13
C GLU A 30 1.75 -18.41 11.44
N VAL A 31 1.58 -17.08 11.29
CA VAL A 31 2.67 -16.12 11.48
C VAL A 31 2.74 -15.60 12.91
N PRO A 32 3.90 -15.71 13.59
CA PRO A 32 4.07 -15.30 14.98
C PRO A 32 4.43 -13.81 15.12
N TYR A 33 3.83 -12.95 14.32
CA TYR A 33 4.14 -11.51 14.30
C TYR A 33 3.18 -10.70 15.16
N THR A 34 3.62 -9.53 15.61
CA THR A 34 2.76 -8.58 16.33
C THR A 34 1.63 -8.14 15.39
N ARG A 35 0.38 -8.33 15.83
CA ARG A 35 -0.80 -7.89 15.04
C ARG A 35 -1.14 -6.45 15.36
N LEU A 36 -1.33 -5.67 14.31
CA LEU A 36 -1.75 -4.27 14.38
C LEU A 36 -3.12 -4.13 13.70
N ASP A 37 -3.98 -3.38 14.35
CA ASP A 37 -5.29 -2.96 13.84
C ASP A 37 -5.30 -1.45 13.52
N TYR A 38 -6.46 -0.92 13.12
CA TYR A 38 -6.66 0.49 12.80
C TYR A 38 -6.35 1.42 13.99
N SER A 39 -6.53 0.95 15.24
CA SER A 39 -6.35 1.74 16.45
C SER A 39 -4.91 1.75 16.99
N SER A 40 -4.08 0.82 16.54
CA SER A 40 -2.73 0.59 17.06
C SER A 40 -1.60 0.86 16.07
N VAL A 41 -1.89 0.84 14.77
CA VAL A 41 -0.86 0.93 13.72
C VAL A 41 -0.08 2.25 13.76
N ASP A 42 -0.73 3.37 14.03
CA ASP A 42 -0.10 4.69 14.13
C ASP A 42 0.87 4.80 15.31
N LYS A 43 0.47 4.26 16.45
CA LYS A 43 1.30 4.21 17.66
C LYS A 43 2.52 3.34 17.46
N TRP A 44 2.33 2.16 16.85
CA TRP A 44 3.43 1.25 16.55
C TRP A 44 4.41 1.91 15.57
N LEU A 45 3.93 2.44 14.45
CA LEU A 45 4.76 3.15 13.48
C LEU A 45 5.51 4.33 14.10
N SER A 46 4.89 5.07 15.03
CA SER A 46 5.51 6.22 15.67
C SER A 46 6.67 5.84 16.62
N SER A 47 6.60 4.66 17.24
CA SER A 47 7.58 4.19 18.23
C SER A 47 8.68 3.31 17.65
N HIS A 48 8.53 2.84 16.41
CA HIS A 48 9.45 1.91 15.74
C HIS A 48 10.19 2.59 14.58
N GLY A 49 11.20 1.92 14.02
CA GLY A 49 12.01 2.49 12.96
C GLY A 49 13.11 1.55 12.47
N ARG A 50 14.38 1.87 12.73
CA ARG A 50 15.53 1.19 12.15
C ARG A 50 15.51 -0.33 12.34
N GLY A 51 15.34 -1.03 11.21
CA GLY A 51 15.35 -2.48 11.14
C GLY A 51 14.00 -3.13 11.48
N ASP A 52 12.99 -2.36 11.89
CA ASP A 52 11.65 -2.89 12.12
C ASP A 52 10.84 -2.94 10.82
N VAL A 53 9.87 -3.84 10.76
CA VAL A 53 9.11 -4.15 9.55
C VAL A 53 7.63 -4.13 9.84
N VAL A 54 6.87 -3.45 9.00
CA VAL A 54 5.41 -3.59 8.96
C VAL A 54 4.99 -4.21 7.63
N ILE A 55 4.18 -5.26 7.69
CA ILE A 55 3.61 -5.94 6.53
C ILE A 55 2.11 -5.63 6.49
N PHE A 56 1.66 -4.99 5.41
CA PHE A 56 0.24 -4.72 5.21
C PHE A 56 -0.43 -5.93 4.56
N LEU A 57 -1.29 -6.61 5.33
CA LEU A 57 -2.17 -7.69 4.89
C LEU A 57 -3.60 -7.21 4.59
N GLN A 58 -3.79 -5.89 4.57
CA GLN A 58 -4.92 -5.18 3.96
C GLN A 58 -4.35 -4.17 2.98
N ASP A 59 -4.84 -4.19 1.75
CA ASP A 59 -4.34 -3.34 0.66
C ASP A 59 -5.09 -2.01 0.53
N VAL A 60 -5.63 -1.54 1.66
CA VAL A 60 -6.20 -0.20 1.83
C VAL A 60 -5.52 0.45 3.03
N LEU A 61 -4.88 1.59 2.81
CA LEU A 61 -4.07 2.26 3.82
C LEU A 61 -4.94 2.85 4.94
N PRO A 62 -4.69 2.54 6.23
CA PRO A 62 -5.41 3.18 7.32
C PRO A 62 -5.07 4.68 7.41
N TYR A 63 -6.10 5.52 7.54
CA TYR A 63 -5.94 6.98 7.66
C TYR A 63 -5.06 7.37 8.85
N THR A 64 -5.11 6.61 9.94
CA THR A 64 -4.29 6.84 11.13
C THR A 64 -2.80 6.72 10.87
N ALA A 65 -2.39 5.84 9.96
CA ALA A 65 -0.99 5.71 9.53
C ALA A 65 -0.57 6.80 8.54
N PHE A 66 -1.54 7.37 7.82
CA PHE A 66 -1.32 8.38 6.80
C PHE A 66 -2.47 9.40 6.79
N ASN A 67 -2.41 10.36 7.69
CA ASN A 67 -3.44 11.37 7.91
C ASN A 67 -3.16 12.72 7.24
N ALA A 68 -2.13 12.81 6.40
CA ALA A 68 -1.77 14.03 5.73
C ALA A 68 -2.92 14.57 4.86
N SER A 69 -3.26 15.84 5.03
CA SER A 69 -4.03 16.61 4.06
C SER A 69 -3.12 17.05 2.91
N TYR A 70 -3.70 17.51 1.80
CA TYR A 70 -2.91 18.02 0.67
C TYR A 70 -1.92 19.14 1.07
N LEU A 71 -2.31 19.98 2.01
CA LEU A 71 -1.48 21.05 2.55
C LEU A 71 -0.40 20.51 3.51
N GLU A 72 -0.69 19.42 4.22
CA GLU A 72 0.21 18.74 5.15
C GLU A 72 1.16 17.78 4.45
N LEU A 73 0.91 17.45 3.17
CA LEU A 73 1.86 16.72 2.34
C LEU A 73 3.23 17.40 2.24
N PHE A 74 3.22 18.73 2.32
CA PHE A 74 4.43 19.55 2.33
C PHE A 74 4.95 19.83 3.75
N GLY A 75 4.26 19.31 4.79
CA GLY A 75 4.63 19.39 6.18
C GLY A 75 5.28 18.12 6.74
N THR A 76 5.95 18.25 7.86
CA THR A 76 6.38 17.15 8.71
C THR A 76 5.16 16.57 9.43
N GLY A 77 4.91 15.26 9.40
CA GLY A 77 3.83 14.65 10.17
C GLY A 77 3.17 13.43 9.55
N ASN A 78 3.75 12.90 8.49
CA ASN A 78 3.31 11.63 7.92
C ASN A 78 3.98 10.48 8.69
N ILE A 79 3.23 9.83 9.55
CA ILE A 79 3.71 8.76 10.45
C ILE A 79 4.42 7.65 9.67
N LEU A 80 3.86 7.22 8.54
CA LEU A 80 4.46 6.20 7.69
C LEU A 80 5.77 6.67 7.04
N GLY A 81 5.79 7.92 6.56
CA GLY A 81 6.99 8.55 6.01
C GLY A 81 8.09 8.71 7.07
N ASP A 82 7.71 9.11 8.28
CA ASP A 82 8.64 9.23 9.41
C ASP A 82 9.19 7.87 9.85
N PHE A 83 8.38 6.81 9.84
CA PHE A 83 8.83 5.44 10.07
C PHE A 83 9.91 5.02 9.07
N LEU A 84 9.67 5.25 7.77
CA LEU A 84 10.65 4.99 6.71
C LEU A 84 11.91 5.86 6.87
N ASN A 85 11.76 7.14 7.20
CA ASN A 85 12.90 8.04 7.43
C ASN A 85 13.75 7.63 8.63
N ARG A 86 13.16 6.98 9.65
CA ARG A 86 13.88 6.37 10.76
C ARG A 86 14.54 5.04 10.43
N GLY A 87 14.34 4.51 9.21
CA GLY A 87 14.97 3.27 8.73
C GLY A 87 14.09 2.03 8.87
N GLY A 88 12.78 2.20 9.02
CA GLY A 88 11.80 1.12 8.99
C GLY A 88 11.58 0.58 7.59
N THR A 89 11.01 -0.60 7.49
CA THR A 89 10.65 -1.25 6.22
C THR A 89 9.14 -1.47 6.16
N VAL A 90 8.53 -0.99 5.08
CA VAL A 90 7.12 -1.23 4.76
C VAL A 90 7.04 -2.29 3.68
N VAL A 91 6.29 -3.37 3.91
CA VAL A 91 5.96 -4.39 2.92
C VAL A 91 4.49 -4.27 2.58
N TRP A 92 4.21 -3.95 1.34
CA TRP A 92 2.87 -3.79 0.80
C TRP A 92 2.51 -4.99 -0.07
N LEU A 93 1.40 -5.64 0.24
CA LEU A 93 0.82 -6.71 -0.56
C LEU A 93 -0.48 -6.23 -1.21
N GLY A 94 -0.74 -6.64 -2.43
CA GLY A 94 -2.01 -6.41 -3.11
C GLY A 94 -2.02 -5.22 -4.08
N ASP A 95 -3.13 -4.48 -4.15
CA ASP A 95 -3.36 -3.44 -5.15
C ASP A 95 -2.35 -2.29 -5.09
N VAL A 96 -2.52 -1.33 -5.96
CA VAL A 96 -1.67 -0.14 -6.08
C VAL A 96 -1.48 0.52 -4.71
N PRO A 97 -0.23 0.65 -4.23
CA PRO A 97 0.03 1.24 -2.91
C PRO A 97 -0.59 2.63 -2.78
N PHE A 98 -1.30 2.84 -1.67
CA PHE A 98 -1.90 4.13 -1.30
C PHE A 98 -2.99 4.66 -2.23
N PHE A 99 -3.49 3.85 -3.16
CA PHE A 99 -4.59 4.28 -4.03
C PHE A 99 -5.87 4.50 -3.22
N TYR A 100 -6.17 3.58 -2.31
CA TYR A 100 -7.28 3.69 -1.37
C TYR A 100 -6.79 3.93 0.06
N ARG A 101 -7.54 4.76 0.77
CA ARG A 101 -7.33 5.04 2.17
C ARG A 101 -8.61 4.75 2.96
N LEU A 102 -8.46 4.09 4.09
CA LEU A 102 -9.55 3.75 4.99
C LEU A 102 -9.66 4.81 6.08
N ARG A 103 -10.80 5.45 6.16
CA ARG A 103 -11.09 6.48 7.16
C ARG A 103 -12.29 6.08 8.01
N CYS A 104 -12.16 6.25 9.34
CA CYS A 104 -13.25 6.08 10.30
C CYS A 104 -13.47 7.38 11.08
N VAL A 105 -14.72 7.76 11.30
CA VAL A 105 -15.11 8.99 11.98
C VAL A 105 -16.14 8.68 13.06
N GLN A 106 -15.79 8.92 14.32
CA GLN A 106 -16.71 8.73 15.43
C GLN A 106 -17.67 9.91 15.56
N GLY A 107 -18.92 9.62 15.94
CA GLY A 107 -19.94 10.64 16.23
C GLY A 107 -20.39 11.48 15.04
N ALA A 108 -20.04 11.10 13.81
CA ALA A 108 -20.45 11.82 12.61
C ALA A 108 -21.88 11.42 12.18
N ASP A 109 -22.64 12.39 11.66
CA ASP A 109 -23.90 12.13 10.99
C ASP A 109 -23.66 11.45 9.64
N LYS A 110 -24.27 10.26 9.46
CA LYS A 110 -24.10 9.45 8.26
C LYS A 110 -24.52 10.18 6.97
N ASN A 111 -25.59 10.97 7.04
CA ASN A 111 -26.09 11.72 5.88
C ASN A 111 -25.12 12.84 5.52
N LEU A 112 -24.63 13.56 6.52
CA LEU A 112 -23.65 14.64 6.30
C LEU A 112 -22.34 14.09 5.71
N VAL A 113 -21.85 12.95 6.20
CA VAL A 113 -20.67 12.29 5.64
C VAL A 113 -20.93 11.84 4.21
N LYS A 114 -22.09 11.22 3.96
CA LYS A 114 -22.51 10.77 2.64
C LYS A 114 -22.60 11.94 1.65
N ASP A 115 -23.25 13.03 2.02
CA ASP A 115 -23.43 14.21 1.16
C ASP A 115 -22.09 14.84 0.78
N ARG A 116 -21.19 15.02 1.76
CA ARG A 116 -19.83 15.55 1.50
C ARG A 116 -19.02 14.62 0.60
N PHE A 117 -19.15 13.33 0.83
CA PHE A 117 -18.45 12.31 0.06
C PHE A 117 -18.97 12.22 -1.37
N GLU A 118 -20.31 12.22 -1.58
CA GLU A 118 -20.93 12.20 -2.91
C GLU A 118 -20.62 13.45 -3.72
N VAL A 119 -20.64 14.62 -3.11
CA VAL A 119 -20.25 15.88 -3.78
C VAL A 119 -18.82 15.78 -4.27
N GLY A 120 -17.94 15.23 -3.46
CA GLY A 120 -16.57 15.07 -3.81
C GLY A 120 -16.28 14.09 -4.94
N LEU A 121 -16.90 12.95 -4.89
CA LEU A 121 -16.73 11.93 -5.90
C LEU A 121 -17.37 12.29 -7.24
N LYS A 122 -18.54 12.95 -7.21
CA LYS A 122 -19.28 13.35 -8.42
C LYS A 122 -18.49 14.30 -9.33
N SER A 123 -17.56 15.05 -8.77
CA SER A 123 -16.74 15.98 -9.57
C SER A 123 -15.59 15.29 -10.32
N VAL A 124 -15.20 14.07 -9.92
CA VAL A 124 -13.97 13.42 -10.41
C VAL A 124 -14.23 12.11 -11.17
N TYR A 125 -15.30 11.37 -10.85
CA TYR A 125 -15.55 10.03 -11.39
C TYR A 125 -16.97 9.83 -11.92
N PRO A 126 -17.15 8.95 -12.95
CA PRO A 126 -18.46 8.47 -13.36
C PRO A 126 -19.18 7.78 -12.21
N LYS A 127 -20.50 7.95 -12.15
CA LYS A 127 -21.37 7.46 -11.06
C LYS A 127 -21.22 5.94 -10.83
N GLU A 128 -21.02 5.19 -11.89
CA GLU A 128 -20.87 3.74 -11.89
C GLU A 128 -19.58 3.28 -11.19
N PHE A 129 -18.57 4.14 -11.12
CA PHE A 129 -17.29 3.80 -10.52
C PHE A 129 -17.30 3.85 -8.99
N TYR A 130 -18.12 4.72 -8.39
CA TYR A 130 -18.04 4.93 -6.94
C TYR A 130 -19.19 4.32 -6.13
N LEU A 131 -20.34 3.99 -6.74
CA LEU A 131 -21.49 3.47 -5.99
C LEU A 131 -21.21 2.15 -5.27
N ASP A 132 -20.44 1.25 -5.89
CA ASP A 132 -20.15 -0.07 -5.33
C ASP A 132 -18.88 -0.09 -4.43
N LYS A 133 -17.97 0.88 -4.61
CA LYS A 133 -16.67 0.88 -3.95
C LYS A 133 -16.60 1.74 -2.69
N PHE A 134 -17.57 2.64 -2.49
CA PHE A 134 -17.51 3.66 -1.43
C PHE A 134 -18.70 3.56 -0.45
N ASN A 135 -18.93 2.34 0.04
CA ASN A 135 -19.94 2.14 1.07
C ASN A 135 -19.48 2.73 2.39
N ILE A 136 -20.35 3.57 2.99
CA ILE A 136 -20.19 4.05 4.36
C ILE A 136 -20.80 3.00 5.28
N THR A 137 -19.97 2.36 6.09
CA THR A 137 -20.35 1.30 7.01
C THR A 137 -20.12 1.76 8.44
N GLU A 138 -21.10 1.53 9.30
CA GLU A 138 -20.93 1.71 10.74
C GLU A 138 -20.19 0.50 11.32
N VAL A 139 -19.06 0.76 11.98
CA VAL A 139 -18.18 -0.27 12.56
C VAL A 139 -18.08 -0.04 14.06
N GLU A 140 -18.38 -1.07 14.84
CA GLU A 140 -18.35 -1.00 16.30
C GLU A 140 -16.96 -0.60 16.82
N GLY A 141 -16.93 0.47 17.62
CA GLY A 141 -15.72 1.06 18.19
C GLY A 141 -14.98 2.04 17.27
N TYR A 142 -15.31 2.09 15.97
CA TYR A 142 -14.66 3.01 15.01
C TYR A 142 -15.61 4.08 14.46
N GLY A 143 -16.93 3.88 14.55
CA GLY A 143 -17.94 4.77 13.98
C GLY A 143 -18.16 4.56 12.49
N LEU A 144 -18.39 5.62 11.74
CA LEU A 144 -18.61 5.55 10.29
C LEU A 144 -17.28 5.37 9.56
N CYS A 145 -17.11 4.22 8.92
CA CYS A 145 -15.92 3.88 8.15
C CYS A 145 -16.22 3.81 6.65
N PHE A 146 -15.29 4.30 5.83
CA PHE A 146 -15.41 4.34 4.38
C PHE A 146 -14.04 4.35 3.71
N ARG A 147 -14.00 3.91 2.46
CA ARG A 147 -12.82 4.12 1.61
C ARG A 147 -12.81 5.55 1.08
N ASP A 148 -11.65 6.13 1.12
CA ASP A 148 -11.37 7.42 0.51
C ASP A 148 -10.26 7.21 -0.53
N ILE A 149 -10.41 7.80 -1.70
CA ILE A 149 -9.30 7.84 -2.65
C ILE A 149 -8.36 8.93 -2.17
N ILE A 150 -7.10 8.61 -2.08
CA ILE A 150 -6.09 9.51 -1.53
C ILE A 150 -6.07 10.89 -2.22
N PHE A 151 -6.61 10.97 -3.44
CA PHE A 151 -6.73 12.18 -4.26
C PHE A 151 -7.99 13.00 -3.99
N ASN A 152 -8.97 12.46 -3.23
CA ASN A 152 -10.19 13.18 -2.87
C ASN A 152 -10.01 14.16 -1.71
N LEU A 153 -8.78 14.40 -1.29
CA LEU A 153 -8.51 15.26 -0.15
C LEU A 153 -8.85 16.73 -0.38
N HIS A 154 -8.94 17.16 -1.62
CA HIS A 154 -9.44 18.46 -2.00
C HIS A 154 -10.27 18.38 -3.28
N LEU A 155 -11.51 18.62 -3.11
CA LEU A 155 -12.57 18.76 -4.10
C LEU A 155 -12.51 20.10 -4.84
N ASP A 156 -11.33 20.45 -5.22
CA ASP A 156 -11.08 21.62 -6.04
C ASP A 156 -10.97 21.12 -7.49
N ASP A 157 -11.73 21.71 -8.41
CA ASP A 157 -11.89 21.35 -9.82
C ASP A 157 -10.58 21.29 -10.64
N SER A 158 -9.46 21.48 -9.97
CA SER A 158 -8.13 21.57 -10.59
C SER A 158 -7.32 20.25 -10.58
N TYR A 159 -7.92 19.09 -10.23
CA TYR A 159 -7.22 17.82 -10.16
C TYR A 159 -6.82 17.29 -11.54
N SER A 160 -5.59 17.52 -11.91
CA SER A 160 -5.00 16.94 -13.12
C SER A 160 -4.11 15.72 -12.77
N PRO A 161 -3.83 14.81 -13.73
CA PRO A 161 -2.85 13.76 -13.57
C PRO A 161 -1.47 14.24 -13.10
N ARG A 162 -1.16 15.52 -13.32
CA ARG A 162 0.05 16.18 -12.83
C ARG A 162 0.10 16.28 -11.31
N HIS A 163 -1.04 16.59 -10.66
CA HIS A 163 -1.12 16.67 -9.20
C HIS A 163 -0.99 15.29 -8.56
N ILE A 164 -1.54 14.25 -9.19
CA ILE A 164 -1.37 12.86 -8.78
C ILE A 164 0.12 12.46 -8.81
N SER A 165 0.81 12.78 -9.89
CA SER A 165 2.25 12.51 -10.04
C SER A 165 3.09 13.31 -9.04
N MET A 166 2.73 14.57 -8.79
CA MET A 166 3.41 15.40 -7.77
C MET A 166 3.21 14.85 -6.37
N PHE A 167 2.01 14.39 -6.03
CA PHE A 167 1.69 13.79 -4.77
C PHE A 167 2.53 12.53 -4.48
N THR A 168 2.53 11.58 -5.42
CA THR A 168 3.30 10.34 -5.29
C THR A 168 4.81 10.58 -5.36
N LYS A 169 5.25 11.54 -6.15
CA LYS A 169 6.65 11.95 -6.22
C LYS A 169 7.10 12.62 -4.92
N TYR A 170 6.25 13.42 -4.29
CA TYR A 170 6.54 14.05 -3.01
C TYR A 170 6.69 13.04 -1.89
N LEU A 171 5.80 12.02 -1.82
CA LEU A 171 5.96 10.91 -0.88
C LEU A 171 7.20 10.08 -1.16
N GLY A 172 7.78 10.19 -2.36
CA GLY A 172 8.97 9.47 -2.75
C GLY A 172 8.77 7.96 -2.89
N PHE A 173 7.54 7.45 -2.70
CA PHE A 173 7.27 6.01 -2.68
C PHE A 173 6.91 5.47 -4.04
N PHE A 174 6.14 6.24 -4.81
CA PHE A 174 5.42 5.65 -5.91
C PHE A 174 4.84 6.73 -6.84
N ASP A 175 4.92 6.52 -8.14
CA ASP A 175 4.35 7.40 -9.14
C ASP A 175 3.21 6.67 -9.88
N LEU A 176 1.97 7.00 -9.54
CA LEU A 176 0.78 6.39 -10.13
C LEU A 176 0.70 6.54 -11.65
N SER A 177 1.28 7.58 -12.22
CA SER A 177 1.30 7.76 -13.67
C SER A 177 2.13 6.71 -14.39
N LYS A 178 2.95 5.95 -13.67
CA LYS A 178 3.79 4.87 -14.18
C LYS A 178 3.16 3.50 -14.04
N VAL A 179 1.99 3.39 -13.38
CA VAL A 179 1.27 2.12 -13.26
C VAL A 179 0.64 1.75 -14.60
N CYS A 180 0.82 0.52 -15.00
CA CYS A 180 0.06 -0.06 -16.11
C CYS A 180 -1.16 -0.80 -15.56
N TYR A 181 -2.35 -0.33 -15.90
CA TYR A 181 -3.61 -0.96 -15.53
C TYR A 181 -3.98 -1.98 -16.59
N LEU A 182 -3.75 -3.26 -16.28
CA LEU A 182 -4.07 -4.37 -17.18
C LEU A 182 -5.47 -4.90 -16.87
N ASP A 183 -6.19 -5.32 -17.91
CA ASP A 183 -7.52 -5.97 -17.78
C ASP A 183 -7.43 -7.41 -17.26
N ARG A 184 -6.26 -8.03 -17.44
CA ARG A 184 -5.96 -9.39 -17.00
C ARG A 184 -4.51 -9.53 -16.58
N GLU A 185 -4.26 -10.52 -15.74
CA GLU A 185 -2.90 -10.89 -15.35
C GLU A 185 -2.07 -11.30 -16.57
N VAL A 186 -0.81 -10.91 -16.57
CA VAL A 186 0.19 -11.30 -17.56
C VAL A 186 1.37 -11.96 -16.87
N SER A 187 2.13 -12.76 -17.63
CA SER A 187 3.35 -13.41 -17.12
C SER A 187 4.37 -12.41 -16.64
N ALA A 188 4.99 -12.70 -15.52
CA ALA A 188 6.12 -11.96 -14.96
C ALA A 188 7.25 -12.93 -14.58
N GLU A 189 8.48 -12.53 -14.84
CA GLU A 189 9.66 -13.34 -14.54
C GLU A 189 10.40 -12.77 -13.32
N ALA A 190 10.83 -13.66 -12.42
CA ALA A 190 11.68 -13.27 -11.31
C ALA A 190 13.04 -12.77 -11.81
N THR A 191 13.48 -11.63 -11.32
CA THR A 191 14.83 -11.11 -11.55
C THR A 191 15.87 -11.95 -10.82
N PHE A 192 17.15 -11.64 -11.01
CA PHE A 192 18.23 -12.26 -10.22
C PHE A 192 18.01 -12.02 -8.72
N THR A 193 17.70 -10.80 -8.31
CA THR A 193 17.41 -10.42 -6.91
C THR A 193 16.18 -11.17 -6.39
N GLY A 194 15.11 -11.25 -7.18
CA GLY A 194 13.92 -12.04 -6.83
C GLY A 194 14.25 -13.51 -6.59
N LYS A 195 15.02 -14.14 -7.48
CA LYS A 195 15.44 -15.53 -7.36
C LYS A 195 16.33 -15.78 -6.11
N LEU A 196 17.25 -14.87 -5.79
CA LEU A 196 18.06 -14.97 -4.58
C LEU A 196 17.22 -14.95 -3.30
N LEU A 197 16.13 -14.20 -3.29
CA LEU A 197 15.18 -14.16 -2.18
C LEU A 197 14.20 -15.35 -2.16
N GLY A 198 14.19 -16.18 -3.22
CA GLY A 198 13.22 -17.25 -3.40
C GLY A 198 11.83 -16.74 -3.85
N TYR A 199 11.77 -15.54 -4.43
CA TYR A 199 10.53 -14.91 -4.86
C TYR A 199 10.29 -15.09 -6.37
N ASN A 200 9.19 -15.75 -6.71
CA ASN A 200 8.78 -15.95 -8.10
C ASN A 200 7.26 -15.89 -8.23
N PRO A 201 6.66 -14.70 -8.40
CA PRO A 201 5.21 -14.55 -8.46
C PRO A 201 4.58 -15.15 -9.75
N GLY A 202 5.36 -15.30 -10.82
CA GLY A 202 4.91 -15.84 -12.10
C GLY A 202 3.97 -14.94 -12.90
N ARG A 203 3.33 -13.95 -12.28
CA ARG A 203 2.32 -13.07 -12.87
C ARG A 203 2.31 -11.66 -12.28
N THR A 204 1.63 -10.73 -12.95
CA THR A 204 1.44 -9.34 -12.55
C THR A 204 0.17 -8.76 -13.15
N LEU A 205 -0.47 -7.81 -12.48
CA LEU A 205 -1.72 -7.16 -12.93
C LEU A 205 -1.62 -5.63 -12.92
N ARG A 206 -0.86 -5.05 -11.98
CA ARG A 206 -0.67 -3.60 -11.80
C ARG A 206 0.81 -3.24 -11.77
N PRO A 207 1.60 -3.65 -12.79
CA PRO A 207 3.03 -3.39 -12.78
C PRO A 207 3.34 -1.91 -12.99
N VAL A 208 4.47 -1.50 -12.48
CA VAL A 208 5.00 -0.15 -12.58
C VAL A 208 6.08 -0.08 -13.64
N LYS A 209 6.11 0.99 -14.44
CA LYS A 209 7.20 1.22 -15.39
C LYS A 209 8.53 1.28 -14.67
N LEU A 210 9.45 0.41 -15.07
CA LEU A 210 10.75 0.29 -14.43
C LEU A 210 11.59 1.56 -14.64
N THR A 211 12.12 2.07 -13.54
CA THR A 211 13.09 3.18 -13.50
C THR A 211 14.24 2.79 -12.58
N HIS A 212 15.33 3.57 -12.60
CA HIS A 212 16.49 3.33 -11.73
C HIS A 212 16.20 3.45 -10.22
N GLU A 213 15.04 3.97 -9.85
CA GLU A 213 14.63 4.13 -8.45
C GLU A 213 14.10 2.82 -7.83
N TYR A 214 13.78 1.83 -8.67
CA TYR A 214 13.22 0.54 -8.25
C TYR A 214 14.22 -0.57 -8.49
N GLU A 215 14.51 -1.35 -7.45
CA GLU A 215 15.15 -2.66 -7.58
C GLU A 215 14.05 -3.70 -7.85
N PRO A 216 13.91 -4.21 -9.09
CA PRO A 216 12.82 -5.10 -9.43
C PRO A 216 13.07 -6.50 -8.89
N LEU A 217 12.04 -7.09 -8.28
CA LEU A 217 12.01 -8.50 -7.87
C LEU A 217 11.35 -9.38 -8.94
N SER A 218 10.41 -8.81 -9.69
CA SER A 218 9.83 -9.44 -10.89
C SER A 218 9.64 -8.41 -11.99
N VAL A 219 9.76 -8.85 -13.25
CA VAL A 219 9.62 -7.99 -14.43
C VAL A 219 8.73 -8.63 -15.48
N THR A 220 8.06 -7.78 -16.26
CA THR A 220 7.34 -8.14 -17.47
C THR A 220 7.65 -7.13 -18.57
N ARG A 221 7.58 -7.58 -19.82
CA ARG A 221 7.67 -6.69 -20.98
C ARG A 221 6.30 -6.53 -21.61
N LEU A 222 5.84 -5.30 -21.64
CA LEU A 222 4.53 -4.94 -22.19
C LEU A 222 4.68 -4.25 -23.53
N VAL A 223 3.74 -4.56 -24.44
CA VAL A 223 3.57 -3.91 -25.74
C VAL A 223 2.06 -3.76 -25.96
N THR A 224 1.48 -2.74 -25.34
CA THR A 224 0.06 -2.39 -25.47
C THR A 224 -0.07 -0.92 -25.89
N PRO A 225 -1.23 -0.45 -26.36
CA PRO A 225 -1.41 0.96 -26.72
C PRO A 225 -1.14 1.92 -25.55
N SER A 226 -1.43 1.51 -24.31
CA SER A 226 -1.27 2.33 -23.10
C SER A 226 0.04 2.08 -22.36
N CYS A 227 0.67 0.91 -22.55
CA CYS A 227 1.86 0.51 -21.78
C CYS A 227 2.89 -0.15 -22.70
N SER A 228 4.06 0.46 -22.81
CA SER A 228 5.16 -0.07 -23.62
C SER A 228 6.48 -0.01 -22.88
N GLY A 229 7.24 -1.11 -22.89
CA GLY A 229 8.55 -1.24 -22.28
C GLY A 229 8.61 -2.29 -21.18
N THR A 230 9.59 -2.15 -20.26
CA THR A 230 9.79 -3.05 -19.12
C THR A 230 9.12 -2.49 -17.89
N TYR A 231 8.39 -3.35 -17.19
CA TYR A 231 7.63 -3.05 -15.99
C TYR A 231 7.99 -4.02 -14.86
N ALA A 232 7.89 -3.55 -13.63
CA ALA A 232 8.07 -4.36 -12.43
C ALA A 232 6.72 -4.57 -11.73
N GLY A 233 6.31 -5.82 -11.51
CA GLY A 233 5.17 -6.16 -10.68
C GLY A 233 5.50 -6.05 -9.20
N SER A 234 6.68 -6.54 -8.85
CA SER A 234 7.21 -6.51 -7.48
C SER A 234 8.58 -5.86 -7.45
N TRP A 235 8.83 -5.05 -6.43
CA TRP A 235 10.03 -4.22 -6.36
C TRP A 235 10.34 -3.75 -4.94
N VAL A 236 11.59 -3.34 -4.74
CA VAL A 236 12.08 -2.65 -3.55
C VAL A 236 12.51 -1.24 -3.92
N ARG A 237 12.19 -0.27 -3.08
CA ARG A 237 12.65 1.09 -3.21
C ARG A 237 13.19 1.61 -1.89
N ARG A 238 14.33 2.28 -1.92
CA ARG A 238 14.84 3.03 -0.77
C ARG A 238 14.05 4.32 -0.60
N VAL A 239 13.60 4.60 0.62
CA VAL A 239 12.87 5.81 1.00
C VAL A 239 13.47 6.36 2.29
N GLY A 240 14.18 7.48 2.20
CA GLY A 240 14.96 7.99 3.32
C GLY A 240 16.05 6.99 3.75
N LYS A 241 16.00 6.56 5.01
CA LYS A 241 16.88 5.53 5.57
C LYS A 241 16.27 4.13 5.53
N GLY A 242 15.00 4.00 5.18
CA GLY A 242 14.24 2.77 5.15
C GLY A 242 13.94 2.27 3.74
N TYR A 243 13.02 1.31 3.66
CA TYR A 243 12.66 0.66 2.41
C TYR A 243 11.16 0.47 2.29
N PHE A 244 10.68 0.68 1.09
CA PHE A 244 9.33 0.30 0.69
C PHE A 244 9.42 -0.88 -0.27
N VAL A 245 8.69 -1.95 0.03
CA VAL A 245 8.67 -3.21 -0.72
C VAL A 245 7.25 -3.44 -1.20
N ARG A 246 7.04 -3.62 -2.50
CA ARG A 246 5.77 -4.07 -3.05
C ARG A 246 5.89 -5.50 -3.53
N LEU A 247 4.95 -6.35 -3.08
CA LEU A 247 4.81 -7.74 -3.50
C LEU A 247 3.36 -8.00 -3.92
N LEU A 248 3.12 -9.02 -4.77
CA LEU A 248 1.80 -9.53 -5.14
C LEU A 248 0.83 -8.42 -5.63
N ASP A 249 1.11 -7.85 -6.79
CA ASP A 249 0.28 -6.82 -7.43
C ASP A 249 -0.96 -7.37 -8.17
N PHE A 250 -1.46 -8.51 -7.73
CA PHE A 250 -2.59 -9.28 -8.23
C PHE A 250 -3.33 -9.97 -7.07
N PRO A 251 -4.55 -10.48 -7.25
CA PRO A 251 -5.27 -11.23 -6.21
C PRO A 251 -4.59 -12.56 -5.89
N PRO A 252 -3.91 -12.69 -4.73
CA PRO A 252 -3.17 -13.89 -4.37
C PRO A 252 -4.02 -14.92 -3.61
N ASN A 253 -3.56 -16.18 -3.58
CA ASN A 253 -4.00 -17.19 -2.65
C ASN A 253 -3.16 -17.19 -1.35
N SER A 254 -3.53 -18.02 -0.37
CA SER A 254 -2.86 -18.07 0.96
C SER A 254 -1.40 -18.52 0.88
N GLU A 255 -1.03 -19.41 -0.03
CA GLU A 255 0.35 -19.87 -0.20
C GLU A 255 1.22 -18.70 -0.71
N GLU A 256 0.77 -17.98 -1.73
CA GLU A 256 1.44 -16.81 -2.26
C GLU A 256 1.59 -15.69 -1.21
N ILE A 257 0.54 -15.47 -0.38
CA ILE A 257 0.61 -14.51 0.73
C ILE A 257 1.64 -14.95 1.76
N ARG A 258 1.65 -16.23 2.14
CA ARG A 258 2.62 -16.79 3.10
C ARG A 258 4.05 -16.60 2.61
N ASP A 259 4.30 -16.93 1.36
CA ASP A 259 5.62 -16.77 0.73
C ASP A 259 6.04 -15.29 0.72
N ALA A 260 5.15 -14.38 0.34
CA ALA A 260 5.42 -12.95 0.34
C ALA A 260 5.73 -12.39 1.74
N VAL A 261 5.00 -12.84 2.76
CA VAL A 261 5.26 -12.49 4.17
C VAL A 261 6.65 -12.97 4.60
N GLY A 262 7.01 -14.21 4.26
CA GLY A 262 8.33 -14.77 4.53
C GLY A 262 9.45 -14.00 3.82
N ILE A 263 9.24 -13.57 2.59
CA ILE A 263 10.18 -12.76 1.81
C ILE A 263 10.31 -11.35 2.38
N GLY A 264 9.22 -10.74 2.80
CA GLY A 264 9.24 -9.45 3.50
C GLY A 264 10.16 -9.48 4.73
N GLY A 265 10.07 -10.53 5.53
CA GLY A 265 10.97 -10.76 6.67
C GLY A 265 12.44 -10.95 6.26
N LYS A 266 12.72 -11.71 5.18
CA LYS A 266 14.09 -11.91 4.66
C LYS A 266 14.70 -10.61 4.13
N ILE A 267 13.95 -9.82 3.35
CA ILE A 267 14.40 -8.52 2.83
C ILE A 267 14.83 -7.63 3.98
N ALA A 268 14.01 -7.54 5.01
CA ALA A 268 14.33 -6.75 6.19
C ALA A 268 15.60 -7.22 6.92
N ALA A 269 15.80 -8.52 7.05
CA ALA A 269 16.99 -9.08 7.69
C ALA A 269 18.27 -8.76 6.90
N VAL A 270 18.25 -8.90 5.56
CA VAL A 270 19.38 -8.59 4.68
C VAL A 270 19.72 -7.10 4.72
N ILE A 271 18.72 -6.24 4.62
CA ILE A 271 18.89 -4.80 4.68
C ILE A 271 19.38 -4.34 6.06
N GLY A 272 18.84 -4.94 7.14
CA GLY A 272 19.26 -4.64 8.51
C GLY A 272 20.71 -5.01 8.79
N GLN A 273 21.26 -6.05 8.14
CA GLN A 273 22.65 -6.44 8.24
C GLN A 273 23.57 -5.48 7.48
N SER A 274 23.26 -5.15 6.25
CA SER A 274 24.05 -4.21 5.44
C SER A 274 24.18 -2.83 6.08
N ALA A 275 23.16 -2.39 6.81
CA ALA A 275 23.18 -1.10 7.54
C ALA A 275 24.06 -1.13 8.80
N ARG A 276 24.41 -2.32 9.34
CA ARG A 276 25.33 -2.47 10.50
C ARG A 276 26.79 -2.47 10.09
N GLU A 277 27.08 -2.95 8.87
CA GLU A 277 28.45 -3.05 8.36
C GLU A 277 29.02 -1.72 7.85
N VAL A 278 28.18 -0.72 7.58
CA VAL A 278 28.60 0.59 7.05
C VAL A 278 28.94 1.62 8.14
N HIS A 279 28.65 1.33 9.41
CA HIS A 279 29.03 2.17 10.54
C HIS A 279 29.61 1.30 11.67
N PRO A 280 30.97 1.14 11.71
CA PRO A 280 31.65 0.63 12.89
C PRO A 280 31.57 1.60 14.07
#